data_9b50b9183f66f60a7ac8c5fe7fd6dcac
#
_entry.id   9b50b9183f66f60a7ac8c5fe7fd6dcac
#
_cell.length_a   1.000
_cell.length_b   1.000
_cell.length_c   1.000
_cell.angle_alpha   90.00
_cell.angle_beta   90.00
_cell.angle_gamma   90.00
#
_symmetry.space_group_name_H-M   'P 1'
#
loop_
_entity.id
_entity.type
_entity.pdbx_description
1 polymer ?
#
loop_
_entity_poly.entity_id
_entity_poly.type
_entity_poly.pdbx_seq_one_letter_code
_entity_poly.pdbx_strand_id
1 'polypeptide(L)'
;IFFPPNHDPAKSLAPGLILFHGGNWVGGSLAQFRIACAYFASRGMVCATANYRMLTKAEAKKLPPGKSRKRVCVTDAKSAIRWFKQQAKELGLDPERLVIGGGSAGAHISALATLNPVLNDPADPQDVAIRPVAFLWFNPAFSPDDANDPEIDVQRHLRADMPPTLVFFGDKDPWKKGWDAVHAKMRSMEINAVEWHIESGQDHGFFNNEPFQTTTLHAADRFFTRLGLLNGEPTALPTR
;
A
#
# COMPACT_ATOMS: atom_id res chain seq x y z
N ILE A 1 9.03 0.28 -12.39
CA ILE A 1 8.81 -1.15 -12.21
C ILE A 1 10.16 -1.83 -12.04
N PHE A 2 10.21 -2.88 -11.19
CA PHE A 2 11.37 -3.68 -10.89
C PHE A 2 11.03 -5.15 -11.16
N PHE A 3 11.95 -5.87 -11.78
CA PHE A 3 11.75 -7.27 -12.17
C PHE A 3 12.69 -8.19 -11.41
N PRO A 4 12.30 -9.45 -11.17
CA PRO A 4 13.20 -10.46 -10.65
C PRO A 4 14.43 -10.66 -11.56
N PRO A 5 15.57 -11.10 -11.02
CA PRO A 5 16.72 -11.49 -11.85
C PRO A 5 16.32 -12.57 -12.88
N ASN A 6 16.75 -12.40 -14.12
CA ASN A 6 16.45 -13.30 -15.22
C ASN A 6 14.94 -13.54 -15.48
N HIS A 7 14.11 -12.56 -15.14
CA HIS A 7 12.67 -12.64 -15.35
C HIS A 7 12.31 -12.76 -16.82
N ASP A 8 11.54 -13.78 -17.16
CA ASP A 8 11.04 -14.03 -18.51
C ASP A 8 9.51 -14.16 -18.45
N PRO A 9 8.77 -13.12 -18.85
CA PRO A 9 7.29 -13.14 -18.82
C PRO A 9 6.65 -14.30 -19.59
N ALA A 10 7.35 -14.84 -20.59
CA ALA A 10 6.84 -15.94 -21.38
C ALA A 10 6.94 -17.31 -20.68
N LYS A 11 7.78 -17.42 -19.64
CA LYS A 11 8.05 -18.69 -18.98
C LYS A 11 7.36 -18.85 -17.62
N SER A 12 7.21 -17.76 -16.87
CA SER A 12 6.62 -17.83 -15.54
C SER A 12 5.97 -16.51 -15.11
N LEU A 13 4.91 -16.62 -14.32
CA LEU A 13 4.28 -15.48 -13.66
C LEU A 13 4.81 -15.34 -12.24
N ALA A 14 5.21 -14.14 -11.86
CA ALA A 14 5.68 -13.80 -10.54
C ALA A 14 4.58 -13.12 -9.71
N PRO A 15 4.56 -13.26 -8.37
CA PRO A 15 3.72 -12.43 -7.52
C PRO A 15 4.02 -10.95 -7.72
N GLY A 16 3.03 -10.09 -7.51
CA GLY A 16 3.18 -8.64 -7.65
C GLY A 16 3.20 -7.89 -6.34
N LEU A 17 3.86 -6.74 -6.34
CA LEU A 17 3.82 -5.77 -5.27
C LEU A 17 3.68 -4.37 -5.86
N ILE A 18 2.67 -3.60 -5.45
CA ILE A 18 2.56 -2.18 -5.78
C ILE A 18 2.54 -1.34 -4.51
N LEU A 19 3.43 -0.34 -4.43
CA LEU A 19 3.60 0.53 -3.28
C LEU A 19 3.39 2.00 -3.66
N PHE A 20 2.56 2.70 -2.85
CA PHE A 20 2.27 4.12 -2.98
C PHE A 20 3.06 4.90 -1.94
N HIS A 21 3.72 5.98 -2.37
CA HIS A 21 4.54 6.81 -1.48
C HIS A 21 3.69 7.66 -0.51
N GLY A 22 4.31 8.08 0.61
CA GLY A 22 3.76 9.06 1.55
C GLY A 22 3.90 10.50 1.06
N GLY A 23 3.60 11.46 1.94
CA GLY A 23 3.75 12.89 1.69
C GLY A 23 2.49 13.70 1.87
N ASN A 24 1.63 13.34 2.81
CA ASN A 24 0.41 14.09 3.19
C ASN A 24 -0.54 14.40 2.03
N TRP A 25 -0.58 13.55 0.99
CA TRP A 25 -1.41 13.74 -0.21
C TRP A 25 -1.08 15.02 -1.01
N VAL A 26 0.06 15.65 -0.75
CA VAL A 26 0.50 16.92 -1.38
C VAL A 26 1.95 16.91 -1.83
N GLY A 27 2.70 15.88 -1.53
CA GLY A 27 4.12 15.74 -1.85
C GLY A 27 4.53 14.26 -1.86
N GLY A 28 5.85 14.04 -1.88
CA GLY A 28 6.44 12.71 -1.95
C GLY A 28 6.93 12.34 -3.34
N SER A 29 7.51 11.16 -3.46
CA SER A 29 8.02 10.66 -4.74
C SER A 29 8.18 9.14 -4.74
N LEU A 30 8.32 8.59 -5.94
CA LEU A 30 8.61 7.17 -6.18
C LEU A 30 9.89 6.68 -5.49
N ALA A 31 10.80 7.60 -5.13
CA ALA A 31 12.08 7.25 -4.49
C ALA A 31 11.90 6.55 -3.14
N GLN A 32 10.80 6.82 -2.42
CA GLN A 32 10.57 6.26 -1.08
C GLN A 32 10.63 4.73 -1.07
N PHE A 33 10.07 4.08 -2.09
CA PHE A 33 9.98 2.62 -2.13
C PHE A 33 10.92 1.94 -3.15
N ARG A 34 11.90 2.67 -3.69
CA ARG A 34 12.85 2.08 -4.65
C ARG A 34 13.63 0.91 -4.06
N ILE A 35 14.13 1.05 -2.82
CA ILE A 35 14.88 -0.02 -2.13
C ILE A 35 13.96 -1.20 -1.84
N ALA A 36 12.76 -0.97 -1.33
CA ALA A 36 11.78 -2.02 -1.07
C ALA A 36 11.42 -2.77 -2.37
N CYS A 37 11.13 -2.05 -3.46
CA CYS A 37 10.83 -2.67 -4.75
C CYS A 37 12.02 -3.44 -5.32
N ALA A 38 13.24 -2.92 -5.21
CA ALA A 38 14.46 -3.63 -5.63
C ALA A 38 14.70 -4.89 -4.80
N TYR A 39 14.48 -4.81 -3.47
CA TYR A 39 14.58 -5.94 -2.56
C TYR A 39 13.60 -7.05 -2.92
N PHE A 40 12.29 -6.74 -3.00
CA PHE A 40 11.29 -7.75 -3.32
C PHE A 40 11.40 -8.27 -4.76
N ALA A 41 11.90 -7.46 -5.69
CA ALA A 41 12.25 -7.96 -7.02
C ALA A 41 13.37 -8.99 -6.95
N SER A 42 14.44 -8.75 -6.17
CA SER A 42 15.50 -9.74 -5.97
C SER A 42 15.01 -11.03 -5.30
N ARG A 43 13.87 -10.97 -4.59
CA ARG A 43 13.19 -12.10 -3.95
C ARG A 43 12.19 -12.82 -4.87
N GLY A 44 11.99 -12.34 -6.10
CA GLY A 44 11.17 -13.02 -7.11
C GLY A 44 9.79 -12.38 -7.36
N MET A 45 9.55 -11.14 -6.93
CA MET A 45 8.30 -10.42 -7.20
C MET A 45 8.47 -9.41 -8.34
N VAL A 46 7.44 -9.20 -9.15
CA VAL A 46 7.35 -8.01 -10.01
C VAL A 46 6.83 -6.85 -9.16
N CYS A 47 7.65 -5.82 -8.98
CA CYS A 47 7.35 -4.73 -8.06
C CYS A 47 7.18 -3.40 -8.78
N ALA A 48 6.24 -2.59 -8.32
CA ALA A 48 6.02 -1.23 -8.78
C ALA A 48 5.96 -0.25 -7.62
N THR A 49 6.53 0.95 -7.80
CA THR A 49 6.19 2.11 -7.00
C THR A 49 5.41 3.07 -7.86
N ALA A 50 4.27 3.54 -7.38
CA ALA A 50 3.32 4.31 -8.17
C ALA A 50 3.15 5.73 -7.64
N ASN A 51 3.02 6.68 -8.56
CA ASN A 51 2.68 8.07 -8.28
C ASN A 51 1.16 8.27 -8.37
N TYR A 52 0.71 9.40 -7.86
CA TYR A 52 -0.70 9.82 -7.90
C TYR A 52 -0.76 11.34 -7.95
N ARG A 53 -1.85 11.92 -8.46
CA ARG A 53 -2.02 13.38 -8.50
C ARG A 53 -2.10 13.96 -7.09
N MET A 54 -1.38 15.03 -6.89
CA MET A 54 -1.33 15.78 -5.63
C MET A 54 -1.82 17.19 -5.90
N LEU A 55 -3.09 17.45 -5.57
CA LEU A 55 -3.69 18.75 -5.80
C LEU A 55 -3.01 19.83 -4.97
N THR A 56 -2.67 20.93 -5.62
CA THR A 56 -2.21 22.17 -4.97
C THR A 56 -3.30 22.72 -4.06
N LYS A 57 -2.96 23.67 -3.19
CA LYS A 57 -3.94 24.38 -2.35
C LYS A 57 -5.00 25.10 -3.20
N ALA A 58 -4.61 25.65 -4.35
CA ALA A 58 -5.52 26.36 -5.25
C ALA A 58 -6.52 25.42 -5.92
N GLU A 59 -6.06 24.25 -6.39
CA GLU A 59 -6.92 23.21 -6.97
C GLU A 59 -7.85 22.60 -5.92
N ALA A 60 -7.35 22.34 -4.72
CA ALA A 60 -8.16 21.79 -3.63
C ALA A 60 -9.31 22.72 -3.21
N LYS A 61 -9.14 24.05 -3.30
CA LYS A 61 -10.20 25.03 -3.04
C LYS A 61 -11.34 25.00 -4.08
N LYS A 62 -11.12 24.41 -5.25
CA LYS A 62 -12.14 24.26 -6.31
C LYS A 62 -12.98 23.01 -6.15
N LEU A 63 -12.62 22.13 -5.21
CA LEU A 63 -13.42 20.94 -4.92
C LEU A 63 -14.79 21.32 -4.34
N PRO A 64 -15.82 20.52 -4.59
CA PRO A 64 -17.12 20.71 -3.97
C PRO A 64 -17.02 20.72 -2.43
N PRO A 65 -17.90 21.42 -1.71
CA PRO A 65 -17.95 21.43 -0.25
C PRO A 65 -17.97 20.00 0.32
N GLY A 66 -17.20 19.74 1.38
CA GLY A 66 -17.11 18.45 2.04
C GLY A 66 -16.33 17.39 1.27
N LYS A 67 -15.69 17.73 0.14
CA LYS A 67 -14.86 16.77 -0.63
C LYS A 67 -13.38 17.00 -0.36
N SER A 68 -12.71 15.93 0.05
CA SER A 68 -11.26 15.95 0.31
C SER A 68 -10.45 15.77 -0.98
N ARG A 69 -9.28 16.44 -1.05
CA ARG A 69 -8.27 16.20 -2.10
C ARG A 69 -7.80 14.75 -2.16
N LYS A 70 -7.92 14.01 -1.05
CA LYS A 70 -7.54 12.60 -0.97
C LYS A 70 -8.32 11.73 -1.96
N ARG A 71 -9.53 12.12 -2.36
CA ARG A 71 -10.35 11.41 -3.36
C ARG A 71 -9.63 11.20 -4.67
N VAL A 72 -8.96 12.25 -5.18
CA VAL A 72 -8.20 12.17 -6.45
C VAL A 72 -7.04 11.17 -6.31
N CYS A 73 -6.33 11.20 -5.17
CA CYS A 73 -5.24 10.24 -4.91
C CYS A 73 -5.74 8.80 -4.90
N VAL A 74 -6.92 8.54 -4.31
CA VAL A 74 -7.53 7.20 -4.28
C VAL A 74 -7.94 6.75 -5.69
N THR A 75 -8.56 7.63 -6.47
CA THR A 75 -8.94 7.36 -7.86
C THR A 75 -7.72 6.97 -8.70
N ASP A 76 -6.63 7.74 -8.60
CA ASP A 76 -5.40 7.46 -9.34
C ASP A 76 -4.72 6.15 -8.90
N ALA A 77 -4.77 5.84 -7.60
CA ALA A 77 -4.27 4.56 -7.10
C ALA A 77 -5.06 3.38 -7.67
N LYS A 78 -6.39 3.50 -7.79
CA LYS A 78 -7.21 2.49 -8.46
C LYS A 78 -6.80 2.30 -9.91
N SER A 79 -6.65 3.40 -10.65
CA SER A 79 -6.22 3.38 -12.05
C SER A 79 -4.84 2.72 -12.19
N ALA A 80 -3.90 3.05 -11.31
CA ALA A 80 -2.56 2.45 -11.31
C ALA A 80 -2.60 0.94 -11.05
N ILE A 81 -3.43 0.47 -10.10
CA ILE A 81 -3.56 -0.96 -9.79
C ILE A 81 -4.22 -1.69 -10.97
N ARG A 82 -5.28 -1.14 -11.56
CA ARG A 82 -5.93 -1.73 -12.74
C ARG A 82 -4.96 -1.84 -13.91
N TRP A 83 -4.24 -0.76 -14.21
CA TRP A 83 -3.21 -0.77 -15.25
C TRP A 83 -2.16 -1.86 -14.99
N PHE A 84 -1.65 -1.96 -13.76
CA PHE A 84 -0.65 -2.96 -13.40
C PHE A 84 -1.17 -4.39 -13.63
N LYS A 85 -2.43 -4.66 -13.27
CA LYS A 85 -3.09 -5.95 -13.54
C LYS A 85 -3.34 -6.19 -15.04
N GLN A 86 -3.70 -5.18 -15.80
CA GLN A 86 -3.89 -5.31 -17.26
C GLN A 86 -2.60 -5.64 -18.00
N GLN A 87 -1.46 -5.10 -17.53
CA GLN A 87 -0.15 -5.40 -18.07
C GLN A 87 0.42 -6.75 -17.59
N ALA A 88 -0.35 -7.54 -16.86
CA ALA A 88 0.11 -8.78 -16.21
C ALA A 88 0.86 -9.72 -17.17
N LYS A 89 0.33 -9.94 -18.36
CA LYS A 89 0.97 -10.81 -19.37
C LYS A 89 2.32 -10.25 -19.83
N GLU A 90 2.40 -8.96 -20.12
CA GLU A 90 3.62 -8.31 -20.61
C GLU A 90 4.68 -8.20 -19.53
N LEU A 91 4.24 -8.01 -18.28
CA LEU A 91 5.11 -7.90 -17.12
C LEU A 91 5.50 -9.26 -16.51
N GLY A 92 4.87 -10.36 -16.94
CA GLY A 92 5.04 -11.66 -16.27
C GLY A 92 4.54 -11.66 -14.83
N LEU A 93 3.48 -10.89 -14.57
CA LEU A 93 2.85 -10.73 -13.27
C LEU A 93 1.67 -11.70 -13.15
N ASP A 94 1.54 -12.37 -11.99
CA ASP A 94 0.31 -13.05 -11.62
C ASP A 94 -0.69 -12.04 -11.02
N PRO A 95 -1.75 -11.66 -11.75
CA PRO A 95 -2.69 -10.64 -11.29
C PRO A 95 -3.53 -11.08 -10.07
N GLU A 96 -3.57 -12.37 -9.76
CA GLU A 96 -4.27 -12.92 -8.60
C GLU A 96 -3.38 -13.01 -7.35
N ARG A 97 -2.07 -12.77 -7.50
CA ARG A 97 -1.09 -12.79 -6.41
C ARG A 97 -0.47 -11.40 -6.18
N LEU A 98 -1.32 -10.37 -6.10
CA LEU A 98 -0.89 -8.97 -5.96
C LEU A 98 -0.98 -8.50 -4.52
N VAL A 99 0.14 -8.03 -3.96
CA VAL A 99 0.21 -7.28 -2.69
C VAL A 99 0.08 -5.79 -3.00
N ILE A 100 -0.72 -5.09 -2.21
CA ILE A 100 -0.93 -3.65 -2.35
C ILE A 100 -0.58 -2.96 -1.03
N GLY A 101 0.15 -1.84 -1.10
CA GLY A 101 0.55 -1.16 0.11
C GLY A 101 1.11 0.23 -0.11
N GLY A 102 1.78 0.73 0.92
CA GLY A 102 2.43 2.03 0.88
C GLY A 102 2.79 2.56 2.25
N GLY A 103 3.29 3.80 2.30
CA GLY A 103 3.66 4.48 3.54
C GLY A 103 2.81 5.73 3.78
N SER A 104 2.43 5.96 5.04
CA SER A 104 1.72 7.18 5.43
C SER A 104 0.46 7.42 4.58
N ALA A 105 0.39 8.52 3.85
CA ALA A 105 -0.66 8.82 2.88
C ALA A 105 -0.81 7.69 1.83
N GLY A 106 0.29 7.07 1.41
CA GLY A 106 0.27 5.95 0.45
C GLY A 106 -0.42 4.70 1.02
N ALA A 107 -0.24 4.40 2.29
CA ALA A 107 -0.97 3.32 2.95
C ALA A 107 -2.47 3.63 3.04
N HIS A 108 -2.84 4.86 3.37
CA HIS A 108 -4.23 5.31 3.39
C HIS A 108 -4.91 5.16 2.02
N ILE A 109 -4.29 5.67 0.95
CA ILE A 109 -4.88 5.58 -0.40
C ILE A 109 -4.89 4.13 -0.91
N SER A 110 -3.90 3.30 -0.58
CA SER A 110 -3.87 1.88 -0.94
C SER A 110 -5.01 1.09 -0.29
N ALA A 111 -5.32 1.37 0.98
CA ALA A 111 -6.48 0.80 1.68
C ALA A 111 -7.78 1.19 0.96
N LEU A 112 -7.99 2.48 0.72
CA LEU A 112 -9.22 2.97 0.08
C LEU A 112 -9.32 2.57 -1.39
N ALA A 113 -8.20 2.49 -2.14
CA ALA A 113 -8.23 2.02 -3.52
C ALA A 113 -8.79 0.60 -3.66
N THR A 114 -8.68 -0.20 -2.62
CA THR A 114 -9.17 -1.59 -2.62
C THR A 114 -10.50 -1.76 -1.91
N LEU A 115 -10.75 -0.98 -0.86
CA LEU A 115 -11.92 -1.15 0.00
C LEU A 115 -13.10 -0.26 -0.40
N ASN A 116 -12.84 0.95 -0.94
CA ASN A 116 -13.90 1.86 -1.38
C ASN A 116 -14.43 1.47 -2.76
N PRO A 117 -15.74 1.20 -2.95
CA PRO A 117 -16.29 0.81 -4.24
C PRO A 117 -16.55 1.99 -5.21
N VAL A 118 -16.54 3.24 -4.71
CA VAL A 118 -17.13 4.38 -5.41
C VAL A 118 -16.12 5.20 -6.21
N LEU A 119 -14.93 5.47 -5.66
CA LEU A 119 -13.95 6.41 -6.23
C LEU A 119 -13.23 5.80 -7.46
N ASN A 120 -13.95 5.54 -8.54
CA ASN A 120 -13.41 5.02 -9.79
C ASN A 120 -13.27 6.13 -10.83
N ASP A 121 -12.23 6.05 -11.66
CA ASP A 121 -12.17 6.83 -12.90
C ASP A 121 -13.11 6.14 -13.93
N PRO A 122 -14.06 6.85 -14.53
CA PRO A 122 -14.95 6.25 -15.53
C PRO A 122 -14.23 5.79 -16.81
N ALA A 123 -13.02 6.28 -17.05
CA ALA A 123 -12.20 5.84 -18.19
C ALA A 123 -11.47 4.51 -17.93
N ASP A 124 -11.40 4.07 -16.67
CA ASP A 124 -10.76 2.80 -16.32
C ASP A 124 -11.65 1.61 -16.70
N PRO A 125 -11.07 0.43 -17.02
CA PRO A 125 -11.81 -0.83 -17.17
C PRO A 125 -12.40 -1.24 -15.82
N GLN A 126 -13.72 -1.13 -15.69
CA GLN A 126 -14.43 -1.37 -14.42
C GLN A 126 -14.51 -2.86 -14.07
N ASP A 127 -14.31 -3.76 -15.02
CA ASP A 127 -14.29 -5.21 -14.87
C ASP A 127 -12.98 -5.76 -14.27
N VAL A 128 -11.91 -4.96 -14.24
CA VAL A 128 -10.64 -5.34 -13.59
C VAL A 128 -10.77 -5.19 -12.07
N ALA A 129 -10.90 -6.32 -11.39
CA ALA A 129 -11.05 -6.37 -9.94
C ALA A 129 -9.77 -5.90 -9.22
N ILE A 130 -9.94 -4.99 -8.25
CA ILE A 130 -8.86 -4.54 -7.35
C ILE A 130 -8.96 -5.35 -6.05
N ARG A 131 -8.45 -6.58 -6.04
CA ARG A 131 -8.39 -7.43 -4.84
C ARG A 131 -6.95 -7.84 -4.59
N PRO A 132 -6.32 -7.37 -3.50
CA PRO A 132 -5.00 -7.86 -3.10
C PRO A 132 -5.10 -9.19 -2.38
N VAL A 133 -4.01 -9.97 -2.42
CA VAL A 133 -3.83 -11.16 -1.56
C VAL A 133 -3.31 -10.79 -0.17
N ALA A 134 -2.70 -9.61 -0.03
CA ALA A 134 -2.26 -9.05 1.24
C ALA A 134 -2.11 -7.53 1.16
N PHE A 135 -2.15 -6.88 2.32
CA PHE A 135 -1.73 -5.48 2.48
C PHE A 135 -0.37 -5.37 3.17
N LEU A 136 0.42 -4.37 2.76
CA LEU A 136 1.66 -3.97 3.42
C LEU A 136 1.61 -2.46 3.72
N TRP A 137 1.41 -2.09 4.98
CA TRP A 137 1.26 -0.70 5.39
C TRP A 137 2.36 -0.25 6.35
N PHE A 138 3.08 0.78 5.95
CA PHE A 138 4.06 1.46 6.78
C PHE A 138 3.42 2.74 7.34
N ASN A 139 3.24 2.79 8.66
CA ASN A 139 2.62 3.87 9.42
C ASN A 139 1.48 4.60 8.67
N PRO A 140 0.36 3.88 8.41
CA PRO A 140 -0.76 4.42 7.65
C PRO A 140 -1.33 5.69 8.29
N ALA A 141 -1.49 6.74 7.48
CA ALA A 141 -2.01 8.04 7.93
C ALA A 141 -3.55 8.04 7.96
N PHE A 142 -4.13 7.18 8.78
CA PHE A 142 -5.58 7.21 9.06
C PHE A 142 -5.90 8.34 10.03
N SER A 143 -6.93 9.13 9.74
CA SER A 143 -7.30 10.29 10.55
C SER A 143 -8.76 10.23 10.98
N PRO A 144 -9.07 10.57 12.24
CA PRO A 144 -10.46 10.80 12.64
C PRO A 144 -11.18 11.87 11.81
N ASP A 145 -10.43 12.85 11.30
CA ASP A 145 -10.99 13.92 10.44
C ASP A 145 -11.50 13.40 9.09
N ASP A 146 -11.09 12.20 8.68
CA ASP A 146 -11.56 11.57 7.46
C ASP A 146 -13.07 11.27 7.51
N ALA A 147 -13.66 11.18 8.69
CA ALA A 147 -15.10 11.03 8.88
C ALA A 147 -15.92 12.19 8.29
N ASN A 148 -15.31 13.37 8.06
CA ASN A 148 -15.94 14.51 7.40
C ASN A 148 -16.19 14.30 5.89
N ASP A 149 -15.49 13.35 5.28
CA ASP A 149 -15.69 12.92 3.90
C ASP A 149 -15.78 11.39 3.86
N PRO A 150 -17.02 10.83 3.89
CA PRO A 150 -17.23 9.39 4.03
C PRO A 150 -16.47 8.51 3.04
N GLU A 151 -16.16 9.04 1.85
CA GLU A 151 -15.47 8.28 0.81
C GLU A 151 -13.97 8.08 1.10
N ILE A 152 -13.42 8.84 2.06
CA ILE A 152 -12.01 8.70 2.44
C ILE A 152 -11.83 8.22 3.87
N ASP A 153 -12.90 7.89 4.57
CA ASP A 153 -12.86 7.29 5.91
C ASP A 153 -12.70 5.77 5.82
N VAL A 154 -11.49 5.28 6.07
CA VAL A 154 -11.16 3.84 6.00
C VAL A 154 -12.10 3.00 6.87
N GLN A 155 -12.52 3.51 8.04
CA GLN A 155 -13.41 2.77 8.95
C GLN A 155 -14.76 2.43 8.33
N ARG A 156 -15.25 3.25 7.41
CA ARG A 156 -16.52 3.02 6.69
C ARG A 156 -16.43 1.95 5.62
N HIS A 157 -15.23 1.68 5.15
CA HIS A 157 -14.98 0.77 4.03
C HIS A 157 -14.39 -0.58 4.48
N LEU A 158 -14.16 -0.78 5.78
CA LEU A 158 -13.72 -2.07 6.31
C LEU A 158 -14.75 -3.17 5.99
N ARG A 159 -14.24 -4.36 5.64
CA ARG A 159 -15.05 -5.54 5.31
C ARG A 159 -14.51 -6.76 6.05
N ALA A 160 -15.39 -7.69 6.40
CA ALA A 160 -15.02 -8.93 7.08
C ALA A 160 -14.06 -9.81 6.26
N ASP A 161 -14.09 -9.69 4.91
CA ASP A 161 -13.27 -10.45 3.97
C ASP A 161 -11.95 -9.73 3.61
N MET A 162 -11.43 -8.86 4.49
CA MET A 162 -10.13 -8.22 4.29
C MET A 162 -9.01 -9.27 4.21
N PRO A 163 -8.05 -9.09 3.27
CA PRO A 163 -6.91 -9.98 3.17
C PRO A 163 -5.96 -9.80 4.36
N PRO A 164 -5.04 -10.76 4.59
CA PRO A 164 -3.96 -10.61 5.54
C PRO A 164 -3.25 -9.27 5.41
N THR A 165 -3.02 -8.60 6.54
CA THR A 165 -2.50 -7.24 6.58
C THR A 165 -1.31 -7.15 7.52
N LEU A 166 -0.16 -6.66 7.03
CA LEU A 166 1.01 -6.37 7.85
C LEU A 166 1.17 -4.86 8.01
N VAL A 167 1.34 -4.40 9.25
CA VAL A 167 1.40 -2.98 9.59
C VAL A 167 2.61 -2.68 10.48
N PHE A 168 3.29 -1.57 10.21
CA PHE A 168 4.39 -1.06 11.03
C PHE A 168 4.08 0.34 11.56
N PHE A 169 4.39 0.59 12.84
CA PHE A 169 4.33 1.91 13.48
C PHE A 169 5.52 2.17 14.40
N GLY A 170 5.89 3.43 14.58
CA GLY A 170 6.62 3.89 15.75
C GLY A 170 5.67 4.22 16.90
N ASP A 171 6.08 4.04 18.16
CA ASP A 171 5.24 4.33 19.32
C ASP A 171 5.00 5.83 19.53
N LYS A 172 5.87 6.70 18.96
CA LYS A 172 5.76 8.16 18.98
C LYS A 172 5.09 8.75 17.72
N ASP A 173 4.65 7.91 16.80
CA ASP A 173 3.99 8.36 15.57
C ASP A 173 2.64 9.01 15.88
N PRO A 174 2.41 10.28 15.51
CA PRO A 174 1.16 10.97 15.78
C PRO A 174 -0.05 10.35 15.08
N TRP A 175 0.15 9.60 13.98
CA TRP A 175 -0.93 8.92 13.25
C TRP A 175 -1.34 7.59 13.90
N LYS A 176 -0.57 7.10 14.87
CA LYS A 176 -0.88 5.84 15.56
C LYS A 176 -2.27 5.83 16.17
N LYS A 177 -2.75 6.97 16.72
CA LYS A 177 -4.11 7.10 17.25
C LYS A 177 -5.19 6.77 16.22
N GLY A 178 -5.01 7.19 14.97
CA GLY A 178 -5.93 6.85 13.87
C GLY A 178 -5.89 5.35 13.53
N TRP A 179 -4.70 4.75 13.53
CA TRP A 179 -4.55 3.31 13.40
C TRP A 179 -5.24 2.54 14.53
N ASP A 180 -5.03 2.96 15.79
CA ASP A 180 -5.64 2.30 16.94
C ASP A 180 -7.18 2.25 16.84
N ALA A 181 -7.80 3.33 16.32
CA ALA A 181 -9.24 3.38 16.07
C ALA A 181 -9.68 2.41 14.94
N VAL A 182 -8.95 2.39 13.83
CA VAL A 182 -9.22 1.45 12.71
C VAL A 182 -9.02 0.02 13.17
N HIS A 183 -7.95 -0.29 13.89
CA HIS A 183 -7.66 -1.62 14.42
C HIS A 183 -8.71 -2.09 15.44
N ALA A 184 -9.17 -1.19 16.33
CA ALA A 184 -10.28 -1.48 17.25
C ALA A 184 -11.57 -1.84 16.48
N LYS A 185 -11.86 -1.10 15.40
CA LYS A 185 -12.99 -1.39 14.53
C LYS A 185 -12.82 -2.74 13.81
N MET A 186 -11.63 -3.04 13.28
CA MET A 186 -11.34 -4.36 12.68
C MET A 186 -11.61 -5.50 13.66
N ARG A 187 -11.13 -5.38 14.90
CA ARG A 187 -11.40 -6.39 15.95
C ARG A 187 -12.90 -6.56 16.23
N SER A 188 -13.66 -5.46 16.28
CA SER A 188 -15.12 -5.54 16.50
C SER A 188 -15.87 -6.20 15.34
N MET A 189 -15.25 -6.29 14.16
CA MET A 189 -15.75 -6.98 12.97
C MET A 189 -15.14 -8.37 12.78
N GLU A 190 -14.40 -8.87 13.79
CA GLU A 190 -13.70 -10.17 13.75
C GLU A 190 -12.67 -10.30 12.60
N ILE A 191 -12.10 -9.18 12.15
CA ILE A 191 -11.03 -9.15 11.17
C ILE A 191 -9.71 -9.44 11.92
N ASN A 192 -9.30 -10.71 11.94
CA ASN A 192 -8.17 -11.18 12.76
C ASN A 192 -6.87 -11.38 11.98
N ALA A 193 -6.90 -11.31 10.65
CA ALA A 193 -5.71 -11.51 9.80
C ALA A 193 -4.84 -10.24 9.73
N VAL A 194 -4.55 -9.64 10.89
CA VAL A 194 -3.74 -8.41 11.02
C VAL A 194 -2.54 -8.67 11.92
N GLU A 195 -1.35 -8.56 11.35
CA GLU A 195 -0.07 -8.56 12.06
C GLU A 195 0.45 -7.11 12.12
N TRP A 196 0.87 -6.66 13.28
CA TRP A 196 1.36 -5.29 13.44
C TRP A 196 2.57 -5.23 14.38
N HIS A 197 3.52 -4.38 14.03
CA HIS A 197 4.76 -4.18 14.77
C HIS A 197 4.85 -2.73 15.22
N ILE A 198 5.18 -2.53 16.50
CA ILE A 198 5.43 -1.22 17.09
C ILE A 198 6.89 -1.10 17.47
N GLU A 199 7.58 -0.16 16.87
CA GLU A 199 8.98 0.14 17.18
C GLU A 199 9.09 1.22 18.25
N SER A 200 9.74 0.87 19.36
CA SER A 200 9.87 1.77 20.50
C SER A 200 10.78 2.95 20.20
N GLY A 201 10.36 4.13 20.66
CA GLY A 201 11.11 5.37 20.49
C GLY A 201 11.06 5.97 19.09
N GLN A 202 10.33 5.36 18.14
CA GLN A 202 10.33 5.79 16.74
C GLN A 202 9.15 6.69 16.39
N ASP A 203 9.43 7.69 15.54
CA ASP A 203 8.48 8.63 14.97
C ASP A 203 7.95 8.17 13.62
N HIS A 204 7.13 9.03 12.99
CA HIS A 204 6.59 8.84 11.65
C HIS A 204 7.70 8.69 10.59
N GLY A 205 7.60 7.67 9.74
CA GLY A 205 8.56 7.44 8.65
C GLY A 205 9.86 6.74 9.04
N PHE A 206 9.98 6.20 10.25
CA PHE A 206 11.17 5.51 10.74
C PHE A 206 11.68 4.40 9.81
N PHE A 207 10.78 3.70 9.15
CA PHE A 207 11.07 2.61 8.22
C PHE A 207 11.86 3.04 6.96
N ASN A 208 12.03 4.34 6.71
CA ASN A 208 12.86 4.86 5.61
C ASN A 208 14.35 4.87 5.93
N ASN A 209 14.73 4.63 7.19
CA ASN A 209 16.10 4.74 7.68
C ASN A 209 16.58 3.41 8.27
N GLU A 210 17.90 3.14 8.14
CA GLU A 210 18.50 2.01 8.82
C GLU A 210 18.59 2.24 10.35
N PRO A 211 18.50 1.20 11.17
CA PRO A 211 18.34 -0.22 10.78
C PRO A 211 16.90 -0.63 10.46
N PHE A 212 15.93 0.25 10.62
CA PHE A 212 14.51 -0.07 10.54
C PHE A 212 14.04 -0.37 9.11
N GLN A 213 14.69 0.19 8.10
CA GLN A 213 14.42 -0.17 6.71
C GLN A 213 14.66 -1.68 6.51
N THR A 214 15.83 -2.17 6.93
CA THR A 214 16.16 -3.59 6.84
C THR A 214 15.22 -4.44 7.68
N THR A 215 14.97 -4.09 8.94
CA THR A 215 14.14 -4.91 9.83
C THR A 215 12.69 -5.02 9.37
N THR A 216 12.09 -3.92 8.91
CA THR A 216 10.71 -3.91 8.40
C THR A 216 10.57 -4.68 7.08
N LEU A 217 11.53 -4.56 6.16
CA LEU A 217 11.52 -5.31 4.91
C LEU A 217 11.72 -6.82 5.14
N HIS A 218 12.58 -7.22 6.08
CA HIS A 218 12.74 -8.63 6.46
C HIS A 218 11.50 -9.20 7.15
N ALA A 219 10.80 -8.41 7.97
CA ALA A 219 9.55 -8.84 8.56
C ALA A 219 8.46 -9.02 7.48
N ALA A 220 8.40 -8.10 6.50
CA ALA A 220 7.49 -8.22 5.37
C ALA A 220 7.82 -9.42 4.46
N ASP A 221 9.10 -9.73 4.26
CA ASP A 221 9.56 -10.92 3.52
C ASP A 221 9.06 -12.20 4.19
N ARG A 222 9.29 -12.36 5.49
CA ARG A 222 8.78 -13.50 6.27
C ARG A 222 7.25 -13.59 6.22
N PHE A 223 6.56 -12.46 6.28
CA PHE A 223 5.10 -12.43 6.12
C PHE A 223 4.68 -12.94 4.73
N PHE A 224 5.32 -12.47 3.66
CA PHE A 224 5.03 -12.94 2.30
C PHE A 224 5.41 -14.41 2.08
N THR A 225 6.49 -14.88 2.72
CA THR A 225 6.87 -16.30 2.70
C THR A 225 5.80 -17.17 3.36
N ARG A 226 5.26 -16.76 4.51
CA ARG A 226 4.13 -17.48 5.14
C ARG A 226 2.86 -17.53 4.29
N LEU A 227 2.66 -16.53 3.45
CA LEU A 227 1.54 -16.48 2.50
C LEU A 227 1.81 -17.24 1.18
N GLY A 228 2.98 -17.87 1.04
CA GLY A 228 3.37 -18.60 -0.17
C GLY A 228 3.67 -17.69 -1.38
N LEU A 229 3.93 -16.42 -1.13
CA LEU A 229 4.30 -15.45 -2.17
C LEU A 229 5.80 -15.45 -2.45
N LEU A 230 6.62 -15.77 -1.44
CA LEU A 230 8.07 -15.89 -1.50
C LEU A 230 8.52 -17.25 -0.98
N ASN A 231 9.78 -17.58 -1.21
CA ASN A 231 10.41 -18.81 -0.73
C ASN A 231 11.73 -18.51 -0.03
N GLY A 232 12.07 -19.30 1.00
CA GLY A 232 13.33 -19.21 1.74
C GLY A 232 13.39 -18.02 2.70
N GLU A 233 14.55 -17.80 3.28
CA GLU A 233 14.81 -16.75 4.26
C GLU A 233 15.09 -15.39 3.60
N PRO A 234 14.85 -14.28 4.33
CA PRO A 234 15.24 -12.94 3.89
C PRO A 234 16.72 -12.85 3.49
N THR A 235 17.01 -12.08 2.47
CA THR A 235 18.36 -11.82 1.97
C THR A 235 18.82 -10.41 2.31
N ALA A 236 20.11 -10.10 2.07
CA ALA A 236 20.60 -8.74 2.23
C ALA A 236 19.86 -7.75 1.31
N LEU A 237 19.64 -6.52 1.78
CA LEU A 237 19.06 -5.47 0.94
C LEU A 237 20.04 -5.09 -0.18
N PRO A 238 19.53 -4.71 -1.37
CA PRO A 238 20.39 -4.18 -2.42
C PRO A 238 21.09 -2.88 -1.95
N THR A 239 22.34 -2.72 -2.34
CA THR A 239 23.08 -1.47 -2.11
C THR A 239 22.42 -0.31 -2.84
N ARG A 240 22.47 0.88 -2.23
CA ARG A 240 21.89 2.11 -2.79
C ARG A 240 22.53 2.54 -4.10
#